data_29b467e115993290fa43398fe183a6ae
#
_entry.id   29b467e115993290fa43398fe183a6ae
#
_cell.length_a   1.000
_cell.length_b   1.000
_cell.length_c   1.000
_cell.angle_alpha   90.00
_cell.angle_beta   90.00
_cell.angle_gamma   90.00
#
_symmetry.space_group_name_H-M   'P 1'
#
loop_
_entity.id
_entity.type
_entity.pdbx_description
1 polymer ?
#
loop_
_entity_poly.entity_id
_entity_poly.type
_entity_poly.pdbx_seq_one_letter_code
_entity_poly.pdbx_strand_id
1 'polypeptide(L)'
;RGLEDLSMILCDIGNSTVDCYQEGKVWTLSHAQFKDFSTKERVYYICVNEELLSYLKHRGSYVDLEPYFDFDTIYQGLGVDRIAACCTINDGMIVDAGSAITVDIMSSGVHLGGFILPGLEAYAKAYRSISPRLDMPINPSIALDALPQRTNDAISYGVVKPLILMLEATCKDKRIFFTGGDGKFFSKYFTNAFFD
;
A
#
# COMPACT_ATOMS: atom_id res chain seq x y z
N ARG A 1 -20.38 -9.10 -35.46
CA ARG A 1 -20.17 -7.89 -34.63
C ARG A 1 -18.96 -8.21 -33.80
N GLY A 2 -17.82 -7.57 -34.17
CA GLY A 2 -16.56 -7.75 -33.48
C GLY A 2 -16.71 -7.32 -32.02
N LEU A 3 -16.09 -8.07 -31.12
CA LEU A 3 -15.74 -7.58 -29.79
C LEU A 3 -14.77 -6.43 -30.05
N GLU A 4 -15.26 -5.21 -30.00
CA GLU A 4 -14.39 -4.04 -29.86
C GLU A 4 -13.62 -4.30 -28.55
N ASP A 5 -12.32 -4.33 -28.63
CA ASP A 5 -11.42 -4.34 -27.48
C ASP A 5 -11.80 -3.12 -26.62
N LEU A 6 -12.63 -3.34 -25.62
CA LEU A 6 -12.99 -2.30 -24.67
C LEU A 6 -11.77 -2.10 -23.79
N SER A 7 -10.88 -1.23 -24.24
CA SER A 7 -9.80 -0.72 -23.41
C SER A 7 -10.38 -0.24 -22.08
N MET A 8 -9.85 -0.74 -20.98
CA MET A 8 -10.30 -0.41 -19.62
C MET A 8 -9.17 0.23 -18.82
N ILE A 9 -9.52 1.10 -17.92
CA ILE A 9 -8.59 1.67 -16.95
C ILE A 9 -8.92 1.07 -15.59
N LEU A 10 -7.89 0.59 -14.90
CA LEU A 10 -7.99 0.16 -13.50
C LEU A 10 -7.43 1.27 -12.62
N CYS A 11 -8.11 1.59 -11.53
CA CYS A 11 -7.65 2.61 -10.58
C CYS A 11 -7.71 2.09 -9.15
N ASP A 12 -6.60 2.26 -8.45
CA ASP A 12 -6.54 2.16 -6.98
C ASP A 12 -6.58 3.57 -6.38
N ILE A 13 -7.64 3.87 -5.65
CA ILE A 13 -7.89 5.20 -5.10
C ILE A 13 -7.59 5.18 -3.61
N GLY A 14 -6.33 5.47 -3.30
CA GLY A 14 -5.82 5.59 -1.94
C GLY A 14 -6.15 6.92 -1.27
N ASN A 15 -5.72 7.07 -0.01
CA ASN A 15 -5.91 8.31 0.76
C ASN A 15 -5.02 9.46 0.31
N SER A 16 -3.94 9.21 -0.42
CA SER A 16 -2.98 10.23 -0.86
C SER A 16 -2.97 10.43 -2.37
N THR A 17 -3.07 9.35 -3.14
CA THR A 17 -2.94 9.32 -4.60
C THR A 17 -3.94 8.36 -5.21
N VAL A 18 -4.04 8.43 -6.53
CA VAL A 18 -4.75 7.46 -7.37
C VAL A 18 -3.75 6.83 -8.31
N ASP A 19 -3.55 5.54 -8.18
CA ASP A 19 -2.72 4.77 -9.10
C ASP A 19 -3.59 4.14 -10.17
N CYS A 20 -3.23 4.39 -11.42
CA CYS A 20 -3.98 3.94 -12.59
C CYS A 20 -3.14 2.99 -13.43
N TYR A 21 -3.81 2.00 -14.01
CA TYR A 21 -3.21 1.02 -14.92
C TYR A 21 -4.03 0.87 -16.18
N GLN A 22 -3.35 0.80 -17.32
CA GLN A 22 -3.94 0.49 -18.61
C GLN A 22 -2.89 -0.15 -19.53
N GLU A 23 -3.15 -1.32 -20.05
CA GLU A 23 -2.34 -1.99 -21.10
C GLU A 23 -0.83 -2.00 -20.79
N GLY A 24 -0.45 -2.32 -19.57
CA GLY A 24 0.95 -2.38 -19.14
C GLY A 24 1.55 -1.03 -18.73
N LYS A 25 0.79 0.06 -18.78
CA LYS A 25 1.23 1.38 -18.32
C LYS A 25 0.64 1.68 -16.95
N VAL A 26 1.48 2.14 -16.06
CA VAL A 26 1.10 2.62 -14.72
C VAL A 26 1.38 4.12 -14.65
N TRP A 27 0.45 4.88 -14.08
CA TRP A 27 0.67 6.30 -13.75
C TRP A 27 -0.08 6.68 -12.49
N THR A 28 0.43 7.66 -11.77
CA THR A 28 -0.14 8.16 -10.52
C THR A 28 -0.72 9.56 -10.73
N LEU A 29 -1.88 9.81 -10.18
CA LEU A 29 -2.56 11.10 -10.17
C LEU A 29 -2.75 11.59 -8.74
N SER A 30 -2.67 12.91 -8.52
CA SER A 30 -3.23 13.50 -7.31
C SER A 30 -4.76 13.43 -7.37
N HIS A 31 -5.43 13.56 -6.22
CA HIS A 31 -6.90 13.60 -6.18
C HIS A 31 -7.48 14.74 -7.02
N ALA A 32 -6.82 15.90 -7.08
CA ALA A 32 -7.23 17.01 -7.93
C ALA A 32 -7.13 16.65 -9.42
N GLN A 33 -6.00 16.10 -9.84
CA GLN A 33 -5.82 15.64 -11.22
C GLN A 33 -6.82 14.55 -11.60
N PHE A 34 -7.15 13.64 -10.68
CA PHE A 34 -8.13 12.59 -10.92
C PHE A 34 -9.56 13.14 -11.07
N LYS A 35 -9.92 14.17 -10.31
CA LYS A 35 -11.22 14.86 -10.49
C LYS A 35 -11.36 15.51 -11.87
N ASP A 36 -10.26 16.02 -12.40
CA ASP A 36 -10.20 16.63 -13.74
C ASP A 36 -9.97 15.60 -14.87
N PHE A 37 -9.66 14.34 -14.49
CA PHE A 37 -9.40 13.28 -15.45
C PHE A 37 -10.65 12.93 -16.23
N SER A 38 -10.53 12.96 -17.55
CA SER A 38 -11.61 12.65 -18.48
C SER A 38 -11.17 11.58 -19.47
N THR A 39 -11.99 10.55 -19.59
CA THR A 39 -11.78 9.46 -20.54
C THR A 39 -13.11 9.01 -21.14
N LYS A 40 -13.07 8.41 -22.33
CA LYS A 40 -14.22 7.74 -22.95
C LYS A 40 -14.30 6.26 -22.55
N GLU A 41 -13.28 5.74 -21.91
CA GLU A 41 -13.15 4.35 -21.51
C GLU A 41 -13.86 4.11 -20.17
N ARG A 42 -14.17 2.86 -19.89
CA ARG A 42 -14.66 2.46 -18.58
C ARG A 42 -13.51 2.44 -17.58
N VAL A 43 -13.74 3.04 -16.45
CA VAL A 43 -12.81 3.04 -15.31
C VAL A 43 -13.36 2.09 -14.25
N TYR A 44 -12.61 1.06 -13.94
CA TYR A 44 -12.89 0.16 -12.83
C TYR A 44 -12.01 0.56 -11.66
N TYR A 45 -12.58 0.72 -10.48
CA TYR A 45 -11.83 1.23 -9.36
C TYR A 45 -12.09 0.46 -8.06
N ILE A 46 -11.11 0.50 -7.17
CA ILE A 46 -11.24 0.32 -5.74
C ILE A 46 -10.98 1.65 -5.06
N CYS A 47 -11.64 1.93 -3.93
CA CYS A 47 -11.53 3.25 -3.29
C CYS A 47 -11.63 3.14 -1.77
N VAL A 48 -10.63 3.65 -1.07
CA VAL A 48 -10.63 3.82 0.39
C VAL A 48 -10.76 5.28 0.84
N ASN A 49 -10.88 6.21 -0.12
CA ASN A 49 -11.07 7.64 0.16
C ASN A 49 -12.55 8.01 0.08
N GLU A 50 -13.15 8.34 1.23
CA GLU A 50 -14.59 8.63 1.34
C GLU A 50 -15.06 9.82 0.48
N GLU A 51 -14.22 10.86 0.36
CA GLU A 51 -14.55 12.03 -0.45
C GLU A 51 -14.65 11.67 -1.94
N LEU A 52 -13.65 10.94 -2.46
CA LEU A 52 -13.65 10.50 -3.85
C LEU A 52 -14.71 9.44 -4.11
N LEU A 53 -14.98 8.55 -3.17
CA LEU A 53 -16.06 7.58 -3.31
C LEU A 53 -17.41 8.27 -3.51
N SER A 54 -17.69 9.32 -2.75
CA SER A 54 -18.90 10.12 -2.90
C SER A 54 -18.98 10.82 -4.26
N TYR A 55 -17.85 11.33 -4.75
CA TYR A 55 -17.74 11.96 -6.08
C TYR A 55 -17.98 10.96 -7.22
N LEU A 56 -17.46 9.73 -7.10
CA LEU A 56 -17.55 8.70 -8.15
C LEU A 56 -18.95 8.08 -8.31
N LYS A 57 -19.75 8.02 -7.25
CA LYS A 57 -21.11 7.47 -7.28
C LYS A 57 -22.03 8.09 -8.34
N HIS A 58 -21.70 9.27 -8.83
CA HIS A 58 -22.48 10.01 -9.83
C HIS A 58 -21.90 9.92 -11.25
N ARG A 59 -20.83 9.14 -11.47
CA ARG A 59 -20.16 8.97 -12.76
C ARG A 59 -20.48 7.64 -13.39
N GLY A 60 -21.35 7.59 -14.37
CA GLY A 60 -21.84 6.33 -14.99
C GLY A 60 -20.77 5.50 -15.75
N SER A 61 -19.61 6.08 -16.07
CA SER A 61 -18.49 5.35 -16.70
C SER A 61 -17.50 4.73 -15.69
N TYR A 62 -17.72 4.97 -14.39
CA TYR A 62 -16.89 4.47 -13.31
C TYR A 62 -17.60 3.32 -12.59
N VAL A 63 -16.92 2.18 -12.45
CA VAL A 63 -17.47 0.95 -11.86
C VAL A 63 -16.68 0.62 -10.59
N ASP A 64 -17.39 0.61 -9.48
CA ASP A 64 -16.84 0.16 -8.19
C ASP A 64 -16.66 -1.35 -8.21
N LEU A 65 -15.46 -1.82 -7.89
CA LEU A 65 -15.12 -3.24 -7.85
C LEU A 65 -15.36 -3.87 -6.48
N GLU A 66 -15.49 -3.08 -5.42
CA GLU A 66 -15.64 -3.61 -4.06
C GLU A 66 -16.78 -4.65 -3.95
N PRO A 67 -17.98 -4.45 -4.53
CA PRO A 67 -19.08 -5.43 -4.45
C PRO A 67 -18.83 -6.76 -5.18
N TYR A 68 -17.78 -6.83 -6.00
CA TYR A 68 -17.47 -8.03 -6.80
C TYR A 68 -16.36 -8.90 -6.19
N PHE A 69 -15.73 -8.45 -5.09
CA PHE A 69 -14.78 -9.31 -4.39
C PHE A 69 -15.52 -10.38 -3.57
N ASP A 70 -15.28 -11.63 -3.92
CA ASP A 70 -15.66 -12.79 -3.10
C ASP A 70 -14.47 -13.15 -2.20
N PHE A 71 -14.41 -12.52 -1.02
CA PHE A 71 -13.30 -12.66 -0.09
C PHE A 71 -13.80 -12.97 1.31
N ASP A 72 -13.56 -14.21 1.73
CA ASP A 72 -13.95 -14.68 3.06
C ASP A 72 -12.86 -14.37 4.10
N THR A 73 -13.24 -13.63 5.12
CA THR A 73 -12.36 -13.28 6.23
C THR A 73 -13.15 -13.05 7.52
N ILE A 74 -12.57 -13.45 8.65
CA ILE A 74 -13.09 -13.12 9.98
C ILE A 74 -12.69 -11.70 10.43
N TYR A 75 -11.81 -11.01 9.68
CA TYR A 75 -11.39 -9.65 9.97
C TYR A 75 -12.53 -8.67 9.67
N GLN A 76 -12.97 -7.93 10.67
CA GLN A 76 -14.04 -6.96 10.51
C GLN A 76 -13.50 -5.60 10.05
N GLY A 77 -14.11 -5.03 8.99
CA GLY A 77 -13.72 -3.73 8.45
C GLY A 77 -12.39 -3.76 7.66
N LEU A 78 -12.10 -4.87 6.98
CA LEU A 78 -10.95 -4.94 6.08
C LEU A 78 -11.20 -4.01 4.87
N GLY A 79 -10.25 -3.11 4.61
CA GLY A 79 -10.33 -2.19 3.46
C GLY A 79 -10.26 -2.94 2.13
N VAL A 80 -10.93 -2.41 1.11
CA VAL A 80 -11.00 -3.03 -0.22
C VAL A 80 -9.61 -3.12 -0.89
N ASP A 81 -8.72 -2.18 -0.64
CA ASP A 81 -7.32 -2.18 -1.05
C ASP A 81 -6.58 -3.42 -0.53
N ARG A 82 -6.75 -3.72 0.76
CA ARG A 82 -6.17 -4.92 1.39
C ARG A 82 -6.82 -6.20 0.86
N ILE A 83 -8.13 -6.21 0.63
CA ILE A 83 -8.82 -7.35 0.00
C ILE A 83 -8.25 -7.59 -1.40
N ALA A 84 -8.14 -6.56 -2.22
CA ALA A 84 -7.60 -6.65 -3.58
C ALA A 84 -6.17 -7.21 -3.57
N ALA A 85 -5.30 -6.70 -2.69
CA ALA A 85 -3.95 -7.21 -2.52
C ALA A 85 -3.93 -8.70 -2.09
N CYS A 86 -4.77 -9.09 -1.12
CA CYS A 86 -4.87 -10.47 -0.66
C CYS A 86 -5.35 -11.44 -1.74
N CYS A 87 -6.21 -11.00 -2.65
CA CYS A 87 -6.66 -11.83 -3.78
C CYS A 87 -5.55 -12.17 -4.79
N THR A 88 -4.40 -11.49 -4.73
CA THR A 88 -3.28 -11.75 -5.66
C THR A 88 -2.43 -12.95 -5.28
N ILE A 89 -2.50 -13.41 -4.04
CA ILE A 89 -1.67 -14.51 -3.55
C ILE A 89 -2.50 -15.57 -2.80
N ASN A 90 -2.01 -16.79 -2.79
CA ASN A 90 -2.62 -17.91 -2.06
C ASN A 90 -1.95 -18.13 -0.69
N ASP A 91 -0.64 -17.95 -0.63
CA ASP A 91 0.19 -18.11 0.58
C ASP A 91 1.26 -17.02 0.65
N GLY A 92 1.41 -16.40 1.80
CA GLY A 92 2.45 -15.40 2.02
C GLY A 92 2.05 -14.30 2.96
N MET A 93 2.91 -13.33 3.09
CA MET A 93 2.68 -12.06 3.76
C MET A 93 2.71 -10.94 2.72
N ILE A 94 1.67 -10.11 2.70
CA ILE A 94 1.63 -8.91 1.88
C ILE A 94 1.96 -7.72 2.78
N VAL A 95 2.82 -6.85 2.30
CA VAL A 95 3.18 -5.60 2.94
C VAL A 95 3.00 -4.47 1.93
N ASP A 96 1.95 -3.70 2.10
CA ASP A 96 1.77 -2.47 1.35
C ASP A 96 2.36 -1.32 2.18
N ALA A 97 3.46 -0.77 1.70
CA ALA A 97 4.21 0.27 2.38
C ALA A 97 3.98 1.64 1.72
N GLY A 98 2.89 2.27 2.08
CA GLY A 98 2.46 3.59 1.62
C GLY A 98 2.34 4.61 2.75
N SER A 99 1.29 5.42 2.71
CA SER A 99 0.95 6.42 3.77
C SER A 99 0.73 5.75 5.13
N ALA A 100 0.19 4.55 5.12
CA ALA A 100 0.26 3.56 6.18
C ALA A 100 1.02 2.34 5.67
N ILE A 101 1.53 1.50 6.56
CA ILE A 101 2.05 0.18 6.22
C ILE A 101 1.01 -0.83 6.65
N THR A 102 0.38 -1.50 5.70
CA THR A 102 -0.54 -2.59 5.99
C THR A 102 0.16 -3.94 5.81
N VAL A 103 -0.15 -4.87 6.68
CA VAL A 103 0.42 -6.22 6.66
C VAL A 103 -0.71 -7.22 6.76
N ASP A 104 -0.78 -8.15 5.81
CA ASP A 104 -1.79 -9.20 5.73
C ASP A 104 -1.16 -10.57 5.51
N ILE A 105 -1.69 -11.57 6.16
CA ILE A 105 -1.19 -12.95 6.09
C ILE A 105 -2.20 -13.84 5.40
N MET A 106 -1.77 -14.47 4.31
CA MET A 106 -2.54 -15.50 3.61
C MET A 106 -1.96 -16.89 3.85
N SER A 107 -2.82 -17.87 3.97
CA SER A 107 -2.42 -19.29 4.04
C SER A 107 -3.46 -20.16 3.38
N SER A 108 -3.06 -20.88 2.32
CA SER A 108 -3.95 -21.75 1.51
C SER A 108 -5.23 -21.04 1.05
N GLY A 109 -5.10 -19.80 0.60
CA GLY A 109 -6.22 -18.98 0.15
C GLY A 109 -7.09 -18.37 1.26
N VAL A 110 -6.75 -18.59 2.52
CA VAL A 110 -7.46 -18.02 3.68
C VAL A 110 -6.71 -16.85 4.26
N HIS A 111 -7.41 -15.76 4.49
CA HIS A 111 -6.87 -14.60 5.19
C HIS A 111 -6.84 -14.85 6.69
N LEU A 112 -5.63 -14.90 7.27
CA LEU A 112 -5.44 -15.19 8.70
C LEU A 112 -5.55 -13.94 9.60
N GLY A 113 -5.51 -12.75 9.00
CA GLY A 113 -5.51 -11.48 9.69
C GLY A 113 -4.33 -10.61 9.28
N GLY A 114 -4.25 -9.44 9.91
CA GLY A 114 -3.21 -8.47 9.60
C GLY A 114 -3.20 -7.33 10.59
N PHE A 115 -2.32 -6.35 10.34
CA PHE A 115 -2.19 -5.17 11.18
C PHE A 115 -1.79 -3.95 10.34
N ILE A 116 -1.90 -2.77 10.93
CA ILE A 116 -1.59 -1.50 10.30
C ILE A 116 -0.58 -0.75 11.16
N LEU A 117 0.41 -0.18 10.50
CA LEU A 117 1.46 0.64 11.09
C LEU A 117 1.48 2.01 10.40
N PRO A 118 1.98 3.06 11.06
CA PRO A 118 2.26 4.31 10.39
C PRO A 118 3.26 4.12 9.24
N GLY A 119 3.08 4.80 8.11
CA GLY A 119 4.10 4.89 7.06
C GLY A 119 5.30 5.72 7.49
N LEU A 120 6.41 5.66 6.74
CA LEU A 120 7.65 6.37 7.09
C LEU A 120 7.44 7.88 7.24
N GLU A 121 6.62 8.48 6.38
CA GLU A 121 6.28 9.91 6.47
C GLU A 121 5.48 10.24 7.74
N ALA A 122 4.58 9.34 8.17
CA ALA A 122 3.83 9.52 9.41
C ALA A 122 4.75 9.46 10.64
N TYR A 123 5.74 8.56 10.66
CA TYR A 123 6.77 8.55 11.69
C TYR A 123 7.58 9.85 11.70
N ALA A 124 8.03 10.33 10.54
CA ALA A 124 8.76 11.59 10.44
C ALA A 124 7.94 12.77 10.99
N LYS A 125 6.64 12.84 10.66
CA LYS A 125 5.72 13.84 11.21
C LYS A 125 5.58 13.74 12.73
N ALA A 126 5.51 12.53 13.28
CA ALA A 126 5.44 12.31 14.72
C ALA A 126 6.70 12.86 15.42
N TYR A 127 7.89 12.58 14.90
CA TYR A 127 9.14 13.14 15.44
C TYR A 127 9.16 14.68 15.38
N ARG A 128 8.74 15.27 14.27
CA ARG A 128 8.61 16.73 14.11
C ARG A 128 7.70 17.33 15.18
N SER A 129 6.60 16.65 15.53
CA SER A 129 5.66 17.12 16.56
C SER A 129 6.24 17.10 17.97
N ILE A 130 7.24 16.25 18.23
CA ILE A 130 7.95 16.20 19.52
C ILE A 130 8.90 17.41 19.67
N SER A 131 9.71 17.68 18.63
CA SER A 131 10.64 18.80 18.65
C SER A 131 11.10 19.16 17.23
N PRO A 132 11.25 20.45 16.89
CA PRO A 132 11.87 20.89 15.64
C PRO A 132 13.26 20.31 15.40
N ARG A 133 14.02 19.97 16.46
CA ARG A 133 15.33 19.33 16.36
C ARG A 133 15.26 17.89 15.85
N LEU A 134 14.09 17.28 15.90
CA LEU A 134 13.83 15.91 15.42
C LEU A 134 13.15 15.91 14.04
N ASP A 135 12.96 17.08 13.43
CA ASP A 135 12.44 17.22 12.07
C ASP A 135 13.52 16.83 11.04
N MET A 136 13.70 15.54 10.89
CA MET A 136 14.71 14.94 10.02
C MET A 136 14.09 13.86 9.15
N PRO A 137 14.48 13.75 7.87
CA PRO A 137 13.99 12.68 7.00
C PRO A 137 14.54 11.33 7.46
N ILE A 138 13.77 10.26 7.19
CA ILE A 138 14.25 8.90 7.40
C ILE A 138 15.39 8.61 6.42
N ASN A 139 16.54 8.17 6.93
CA ASN A 139 17.71 7.82 6.14
C ASN A 139 17.48 6.46 5.44
N PRO A 140 17.36 6.41 4.09
CA PRO A 140 17.11 5.16 3.36
C PRO A 140 18.32 4.22 3.33
N SER A 141 19.48 4.69 3.79
CA SER A 141 20.73 3.92 3.82
C SER A 141 21.18 3.63 5.25
N ILE A 142 20.25 3.66 6.22
CA ILE A 142 20.57 3.38 7.62
C ILE A 142 21.13 1.97 7.80
N ALA A 143 22.27 1.88 8.48
CA ALA A 143 22.83 0.60 8.92
C ALA A 143 22.06 0.11 10.16
N LEU A 144 21.64 -1.16 10.12
CA LEU A 144 20.83 -1.78 11.20
C LEU A 144 21.62 -2.79 12.05
N ASP A 145 22.90 -2.95 11.78
CA ASP A 145 23.81 -3.89 12.45
C ASP A 145 24.56 -3.27 13.64
N ALA A 146 24.59 -1.94 13.73
CA ALA A 146 25.25 -1.20 14.80
C ALA A 146 24.36 -0.07 15.35
N LEU A 147 24.58 0.31 16.60
CA LEU A 147 23.90 1.44 17.22
C LEU A 147 24.37 2.76 16.60
N PRO A 148 23.44 3.63 16.17
CA PRO A 148 23.75 4.90 15.56
C PRO A 148 24.40 5.88 16.57
N GLN A 149 25.22 6.79 16.03
CA GLN A 149 25.94 7.80 16.83
C GLN A 149 25.52 9.24 16.46
N ARG A 150 24.47 9.40 15.64
CA ARG A 150 23.93 10.70 15.21
C ARG A 150 22.41 10.70 15.35
N THR A 151 21.82 11.85 15.67
CA THR A 151 20.37 11.97 15.90
C THR A 151 19.54 11.53 14.71
N ASN A 152 19.91 11.92 13.48
CA ASN A 152 19.19 11.49 12.28
C ASN A 152 19.19 9.97 12.11
N ASP A 153 20.37 9.36 12.30
CA ASP A 153 20.49 7.91 12.19
C ASP A 153 19.77 7.21 13.36
N ALA A 154 19.76 7.80 14.56
CA ALA A 154 19.05 7.28 15.71
C ALA A 154 17.52 7.28 15.49
N ILE A 155 16.98 8.32 14.88
CA ILE A 155 15.55 8.37 14.48
C ILE A 155 15.28 7.28 13.45
N SER A 156 16.06 7.22 12.37
CA SER A 156 15.89 6.25 11.30
C SER A 156 16.01 4.81 11.79
N TYR A 157 16.99 4.52 12.63
CA TYR A 157 17.16 3.23 13.27
C TYR A 157 15.97 2.86 14.16
N GLY A 158 15.50 3.81 14.98
CA GLY A 158 14.36 3.61 15.88
C GLY A 158 13.03 3.37 15.16
N VAL A 159 12.92 3.80 13.91
CA VAL A 159 11.76 3.51 13.05
C VAL A 159 11.95 2.21 12.28
N VAL A 160 13.05 2.09 11.55
CA VAL A 160 13.24 1.01 10.57
C VAL A 160 13.54 -0.34 11.25
N LYS A 161 14.43 -0.37 12.24
CA LYS A 161 14.83 -1.63 12.88
C LYS A 161 13.67 -2.37 13.55
N PRO A 162 12.81 -1.73 14.36
CA PRO A 162 11.62 -2.41 14.91
C PRO A 162 10.66 -2.92 13.85
N LEU A 163 10.45 -2.16 12.75
CA LEU A 163 9.59 -2.58 11.64
C LEU A 163 10.13 -3.86 10.99
N ILE A 164 11.43 -3.90 10.67
CA ILE A 164 12.05 -5.08 10.08
C ILE A 164 11.92 -6.30 11.02
N LEU A 165 12.24 -6.14 12.30
CA LEU A 165 12.12 -7.23 13.27
C LEU A 165 10.69 -7.72 13.43
N MET A 166 9.70 -6.83 13.42
CA MET A 166 8.29 -7.21 13.46
C MET A 166 7.88 -8.00 12.22
N LEU A 167 8.26 -7.54 11.04
CA LEU A 167 7.97 -8.23 9.79
C LEU A 167 8.65 -9.61 9.74
N GLU A 168 9.92 -9.71 10.14
CA GLU A 168 10.65 -10.98 10.26
C GLU A 168 9.94 -11.96 11.18
N ALA A 169 9.57 -11.51 12.40
CA ALA A 169 8.88 -12.33 13.37
C ALA A 169 7.48 -12.79 12.90
N THR A 170 6.82 -11.97 12.08
CA THR A 170 5.47 -12.24 11.57
C THR A 170 5.50 -13.18 10.36
N CYS A 171 6.41 -12.95 9.42
CA CYS A 171 6.45 -13.74 8.18
C CYS A 171 6.90 -15.18 8.43
N LYS A 172 7.72 -15.42 9.46
CA LYS A 172 8.39 -16.71 9.67
C LYS A 172 9.10 -17.14 8.39
N ASP A 173 8.71 -18.28 7.80
CA ASP A 173 9.29 -18.83 6.56
C ASP A 173 8.45 -18.50 5.31
N LYS A 174 7.40 -17.68 5.44
CA LYS A 174 6.54 -17.33 4.30
C LYS A 174 7.24 -16.34 3.36
N ARG A 175 6.84 -16.35 2.09
CA ARG A 175 7.22 -15.32 1.13
C ARG A 175 6.60 -13.98 1.53
N ILE A 176 7.32 -12.90 1.29
CA ILE A 176 6.85 -11.55 1.54
C ILE A 176 6.69 -10.81 0.22
N PHE A 177 5.52 -10.28 -0.02
CA PHE A 177 5.18 -9.49 -1.20
C PHE A 177 5.05 -8.04 -0.78
N PHE A 178 5.99 -7.23 -1.22
CA PHE A 178 6.01 -5.80 -0.96
C PHE A 178 5.41 -5.03 -2.12
N THR A 179 4.58 -4.04 -1.81
CA THR A 179 4.04 -3.04 -2.72
C THR A 179 4.04 -1.67 -2.06
N GLY A 180 3.55 -0.65 -2.76
CA GLY A 180 3.54 0.73 -2.27
C GLY A 180 4.87 1.46 -2.44
N GLY A 181 4.84 2.78 -2.22
CA GLY A 181 5.98 3.66 -2.51
C GLY A 181 7.26 3.33 -1.75
N ASP A 182 7.14 2.85 -0.51
CA ASP A 182 8.27 2.45 0.34
C ASP A 182 8.55 0.93 0.29
N GLY A 183 7.76 0.15 -0.46
CA GLY A 183 7.89 -1.31 -0.54
C GLY A 183 9.27 -1.75 -1.00
N LYS A 184 9.83 -1.09 -2.02
CA LYS A 184 11.18 -1.35 -2.53
C LYS A 184 12.26 -1.09 -1.47
N PHE A 185 12.06 -0.12 -0.59
CA PHE A 185 12.99 0.15 0.51
C PHE A 185 13.01 -1.02 1.50
N PHE A 186 11.83 -1.50 1.93
CA PHE A 186 11.73 -2.59 2.89
C PHE A 186 12.17 -3.94 2.32
N SER A 187 11.86 -4.23 1.06
CA SER A 187 12.17 -5.52 0.43
C SER A 187 13.65 -5.89 0.47
N LYS A 188 14.55 -4.89 0.52
CA LYS A 188 16.02 -5.09 0.57
C LYS A 188 16.51 -5.82 1.83
N TYR A 189 15.72 -5.81 2.89
CA TYR A 189 16.10 -6.44 4.16
C TYR A 189 15.71 -7.92 4.24
N PHE A 190 15.02 -8.46 3.24
CA PHE A 190 14.52 -9.83 3.25
C PHE A 190 14.99 -10.62 2.03
N THR A 191 15.46 -11.84 2.26
CA THR A 191 15.92 -12.74 1.18
C THR A 191 14.78 -13.44 0.44
N ASN A 192 13.61 -13.53 1.08
CA ASN A 192 12.38 -14.15 0.58
C ASN A 192 11.34 -13.12 0.13
N ALA A 193 11.79 -11.89 -0.17
CA ALA A 193 10.93 -10.78 -0.59
C ALA A 193 10.78 -10.70 -2.11
N PHE A 194 9.59 -10.31 -2.53
CA PHE A 194 9.23 -9.88 -3.87
C PHE A 194 8.71 -8.45 -3.79
N PHE A 195 9.01 -7.64 -4.79
CA PHE A 195 8.49 -6.28 -4.91
C PHE A 195 7.84 -6.14 -6.29
N ASP A 196 6.60 -5.62 -6.29
CA ASP A 196 5.82 -5.30 -7.49
C ASP A 196 5.45 -3.81 -7.49
#